data_4f50c41b21c749fcd19355e5f369b42d
#
_entry.id   4f50c41b21c749fcd19355e5f369b42d
#
_cell.length_a   1.000
_cell.length_b   1.000
_cell.length_c   1.000
_cell.angle_alpha   90.00
_cell.angle_beta   90.00
_cell.angle_gamma   90.00
#
_symmetry.space_group_name_H-M   'P 1'
#
loop_
_entity.id
_entity.type
_entity.pdbx_description
1 polymer ?
#
loop_
_entity_poly.entity_id
_entity_poly.type
_entity_poly.pdbx_seq_one_letter_code
_entity_poly.pdbx_strand_id
1 'polypeptide(L)'
;MSRKLKHRGALAGALVTLFVLGTVTAGVPAAHADQVRDAQYWLANHGIADAWQHSTGAGTTIAIIDTGIADGPAEFAGAVVAGHDASGVGSANGRTPVGGAGENPHGSWVASLAAGRGNGDGNGVIGAAPGASLISISVGFGSSGSTIPFADQIADAIHFAVDN
;
A
#
# COMPACT_ATOMS: atom_id res chain seq x y z
N MET A 1 -35.26 59.45 -62.66
CA MET A 1 -35.74 58.01 -62.73
C MET A 1 -35.12 57.22 -61.60
N SER A 2 -35.90 56.94 -60.56
CA SER A 2 -35.40 56.31 -59.33
C SER A 2 -36.03 54.93 -59.23
N ARG A 3 -35.23 53.88 -59.20
CA ARG A 3 -35.68 52.52 -58.94
C ARG A 3 -35.38 52.17 -57.49
N LYS A 4 -36.46 52.01 -56.71
CA LYS A 4 -36.43 51.50 -55.33
C LYS A 4 -36.16 49.96 -55.35
N LEU A 5 -35.02 49.47 -54.78
CA LEU A 5 -34.82 48.10 -54.48
C LEU A 5 -35.42 47.78 -53.08
N LYS A 6 -36.30 46.80 -53.05
CA LYS A 6 -36.86 46.24 -51.84
C LYS A 6 -35.91 45.20 -51.27
N HIS A 7 -35.38 45.41 -50.09
CA HIS A 7 -34.68 44.38 -49.32
C HIS A 7 -35.67 43.45 -48.60
N ARG A 8 -35.69 42.21 -48.98
CA ARG A 8 -36.36 41.15 -48.24
C ARG A 8 -35.39 40.66 -47.18
N GLY A 9 -35.70 40.87 -45.90
CA GLY A 9 -34.97 40.30 -44.78
C GLY A 9 -35.23 38.79 -44.67
N ALA A 10 -34.15 38.02 -44.66
CA ALA A 10 -34.18 36.63 -44.28
C ALA A 10 -33.79 36.52 -42.81
N LEU A 11 -34.72 36.08 -41.98
CA LEU A 11 -34.42 35.67 -40.60
C LEU A 11 -33.69 34.33 -40.67
N ALA A 12 -32.42 34.33 -40.34
CA ALA A 12 -31.69 33.12 -40.08
C ALA A 12 -31.91 32.74 -38.61
N GLY A 13 -32.71 31.70 -38.34
CA GLY A 13 -32.87 31.13 -37.03
C GLY A 13 -31.60 30.33 -36.67
N ALA A 14 -30.86 30.75 -35.69
CA ALA A 14 -29.76 30.01 -35.12
C ALA A 14 -30.33 28.95 -34.17
N LEU A 15 -30.29 27.69 -34.58
CA LEU A 15 -30.52 26.55 -33.71
C LEU A 15 -29.26 26.36 -32.84
N VAL A 16 -29.32 26.74 -31.57
CA VAL A 16 -28.27 26.39 -30.58
C VAL A 16 -28.57 24.99 -30.11
N THR A 17 -27.82 24.02 -30.65
CA THR A 17 -27.85 22.65 -30.15
C THR A 17 -26.96 22.56 -28.92
N LEU A 18 -27.57 22.53 -27.75
CA LEU A 18 -26.89 22.31 -26.47
C LEU A 18 -26.44 20.84 -26.39
N PHE A 19 -25.17 20.58 -26.68
CA PHE A 19 -24.55 19.27 -26.41
C PHE A 19 -24.26 19.20 -24.91
N VAL A 20 -25.14 18.54 -24.15
CA VAL A 20 -24.86 18.14 -22.78
C VAL A 20 -23.86 16.96 -22.87
N LEU A 21 -22.58 17.24 -22.73
CA LEU A 21 -21.55 16.22 -22.49
C LEU A 21 -21.79 15.66 -21.09
N GLY A 22 -22.61 14.61 -20.99
CA GLY A 22 -22.67 13.79 -19.80
C GLY A 22 -21.32 13.10 -19.62
N THR A 23 -20.49 13.61 -18.72
CA THR A 23 -19.32 12.86 -18.22
C THR A 23 -19.84 11.66 -17.44
N VAL A 24 -19.92 10.52 -18.11
CA VAL A 24 -20.03 9.24 -17.43
C VAL A 24 -18.70 9.06 -16.70
N THR A 25 -18.64 9.49 -15.45
CA THR A 25 -17.62 9.01 -14.54
C THR A 25 -17.93 7.53 -14.33
N ALA A 26 -17.29 6.67 -15.14
CA ALA A 26 -17.21 5.28 -14.84
C ALA A 26 -16.49 5.20 -13.49
N GLY A 27 -17.27 5.14 -12.40
CA GLY A 27 -16.75 4.83 -11.09
C GLY A 27 -16.01 3.50 -11.24
N VAL A 28 -14.69 3.52 -11.05
CA VAL A 28 -13.90 2.30 -10.90
C VAL A 28 -14.58 1.56 -9.74
N PRO A 29 -15.07 0.34 -9.94
CA PRO A 29 -15.76 -0.36 -8.87
C PRO A 29 -14.79 -0.54 -7.71
N ALA A 30 -15.18 -0.06 -6.53
CA ALA A 30 -14.47 -0.26 -5.25
C ALA A 30 -14.37 -1.75 -4.84
N ALA A 31 -14.82 -2.63 -5.71
CA ALA A 31 -14.97 -4.07 -5.46
C ALA A 31 -13.67 -4.85 -5.27
N HIS A 32 -12.50 -4.27 -5.61
CA HIS A 32 -11.25 -5.03 -5.49
C HIS A 32 -10.70 -5.10 -4.06
N ALA A 33 -10.97 -4.10 -3.23
CA ALA A 33 -10.47 -4.08 -1.85
C ALA A 33 -11.24 -5.07 -0.96
N ASP A 34 -12.55 -5.14 -1.09
CA ASP A 34 -13.41 -6.11 -0.37
C ASP A 34 -13.02 -7.54 -0.67
N GLN A 35 -12.71 -7.86 -1.93
CA GLN A 35 -12.27 -9.20 -2.35
C GLN A 35 -10.98 -9.65 -1.66
N VAL A 36 -10.06 -8.73 -1.40
CA VAL A 36 -8.80 -9.05 -0.69
C VAL A 36 -9.07 -9.40 0.76
N ARG A 37 -9.94 -8.64 1.45
CA ARG A 37 -10.34 -8.91 2.83
C ARG A 37 -11.10 -10.23 2.92
N ASP A 38 -12.06 -10.46 2.03
CA ASP A 38 -12.86 -11.69 1.99
C ASP A 38 -12.01 -12.93 1.68
N ALA A 39 -10.94 -12.76 0.89
CA ALA A 39 -10.00 -13.84 0.60
C ALA A 39 -9.09 -14.21 1.79
N GLN A 40 -9.09 -13.44 2.87
CA GLN A 40 -8.31 -13.73 4.09
C GLN A 40 -9.00 -14.79 5.00
N TYR A 41 -9.51 -15.87 4.41
CA TYR A 41 -10.19 -16.97 5.13
C TYR A 41 -9.34 -17.58 6.26
N TRP A 42 -8.03 -17.46 6.16
CA TRP A 42 -7.08 -17.95 7.16
C TRP A 42 -7.23 -17.26 8.53
N LEU A 43 -7.71 -16.01 8.57
CA LEU A 43 -7.97 -15.30 9.82
C LEU A 43 -8.98 -16.05 10.69
N ALA A 44 -10.06 -16.53 10.08
CA ALA A 44 -11.06 -17.35 10.79
C ALA A 44 -10.56 -18.78 11.03
N ASN A 45 -9.94 -19.41 10.03
CA ASN A 45 -9.49 -20.80 10.11
C ASN A 45 -8.44 -21.04 11.21
N HIS A 46 -7.65 -20.02 11.53
CA HIS A 46 -6.64 -20.06 12.59
C HIS A 46 -7.07 -19.39 13.88
N GLY A 47 -8.34 -19.00 14.02
CA GLY A 47 -8.86 -18.37 15.22
C GLY A 47 -8.32 -16.97 15.50
N ILE A 48 -7.70 -16.31 14.50
CA ILE A 48 -7.10 -14.99 14.67
C ILE A 48 -8.20 -13.95 14.89
N ALA A 49 -9.30 -14.04 14.15
CA ALA A 49 -10.44 -13.15 14.32
C ALA A 49 -11.04 -13.25 15.74
N ASP A 50 -11.05 -14.44 16.34
CA ASP A 50 -11.51 -14.64 17.71
C ASP A 50 -10.50 -14.09 18.72
N ALA A 51 -9.19 -14.25 18.46
CA ALA A 51 -8.14 -13.73 19.31
C ALA A 51 -8.18 -12.19 19.43
N TRP A 52 -8.66 -11.47 18.41
CA TRP A 52 -8.81 -10.01 18.46
C TRP A 52 -9.82 -9.52 19.51
N GLN A 53 -10.73 -10.38 19.98
CA GLN A 53 -11.60 -10.06 21.12
C GLN A 53 -10.81 -9.89 22.43
N HIS A 54 -9.59 -10.41 22.48
CA HIS A 54 -8.70 -10.35 23.65
C HIS A 54 -7.53 -9.39 23.41
N SER A 55 -6.92 -9.42 22.25
CA SER A 55 -5.79 -8.55 21.88
C SER A 55 -5.63 -8.44 20.38
N THR A 56 -5.36 -7.22 19.90
CA THR A 56 -4.93 -6.94 18.54
C THR A 56 -3.41 -6.70 18.43
N GLY A 57 -2.66 -6.95 19.50
CA GLY A 57 -1.23 -6.66 19.57
C GLY A 57 -0.90 -5.21 19.95
N ALA A 58 -1.88 -4.42 20.42
CA ALA A 58 -1.60 -3.06 20.84
C ALA A 58 -0.58 -3.03 22.00
N GLY A 59 0.41 -2.12 21.91
CA GLY A 59 1.51 -2.00 22.87
C GLY A 59 2.66 -2.99 22.66
N THR A 60 2.61 -3.80 21.58
CA THR A 60 3.73 -4.65 21.17
C THR A 60 4.40 -4.10 19.92
N THR A 61 5.68 -4.42 19.73
CA THR A 61 6.45 -4.09 18.53
C THR A 61 6.94 -5.36 17.85
N ILE A 62 6.77 -5.45 16.54
CA ILE A 62 7.22 -6.57 15.71
C ILE A 62 8.31 -6.06 14.78
N ALA A 63 9.52 -6.59 14.90
CA ALA A 63 10.60 -6.30 13.97
C ALA A 63 10.51 -7.24 12.75
N ILE A 64 10.44 -6.66 11.56
CA ILE A 64 10.47 -7.37 10.28
C ILE A 64 11.90 -7.25 9.74
N ILE A 65 12.69 -8.32 9.91
CA ILE A 65 14.04 -8.45 9.37
C ILE A 65 13.95 -9.17 8.03
N ASP A 66 13.88 -8.40 6.96
CA ASP A 66 13.58 -8.90 5.62
C ASP A 66 14.14 -7.94 4.55
N THR A 67 13.49 -7.78 3.43
CA THR A 67 13.89 -6.82 2.40
C THR A 67 13.58 -5.36 2.75
N GLY A 68 12.90 -5.11 3.86
CA GLY A 68 12.38 -3.79 4.26
C GLY A 68 10.89 -3.64 3.94
N ILE A 69 10.23 -2.71 4.63
CA ILE A 69 8.81 -2.40 4.45
C ILE A 69 8.68 -1.14 3.61
N ALA A 70 8.05 -1.21 2.45
CA ALA A 70 7.87 -0.08 1.55
C ALA A 70 7.15 1.10 2.23
N ASP A 71 7.54 2.32 1.82
CA ASP A 71 6.92 3.55 2.28
C ASP A 71 5.84 3.97 1.29
N GLY A 72 4.61 3.66 1.56
CA GLY A 72 3.51 4.01 0.65
C GLY A 72 2.23 3.24 0.87
N PRO A 73 2.27 1.92 1.06
CA PRO A 73 1.04 1.16 1.26
C PRO A 73 0.25 1.67 2.47
N ALA A 74 -1.05 1.91 2.26
CA ALA A 74 -1.95 2.47 3.28
C ALA A 74 -2.08 1.55 4.50
N GLU A 75 -1.89 0.24 4.32
CA GLU A 75 -1.89 -0.76 5.38
C GLU A 75 -0.85 -0.49 6.48
N PHE A 76 0.19 0.27 6.18
CA PHE A 76 1.24 0.60 7.16
C PHE A 76 1.14 2.02 7.72
N ALA A 77 0.08 2.76 7.40
CA ALA A 77 -0.06 4.14 7.88
C ALA A 77 0.02 4.22 9.42
N GLY A 78 1.08 4.87 9.92
CA GLY A 78 1.37 5.00 11.34
C GLY A 78 1.72 3.68 12.06
N ALA A 79 1.97 2.58 11.31
CA ALA A 79 2.37 1.31 11.92
C ALA A 79 3.90 1.23 12.13
N VAL A 80 4.69 1.69 11.15
CA VAL A 80 6.16 1.60 11.23
C VAL A 80 6.71 2.76 12.05
N VAL A 81 7.30 2.43 13.20
CA VAL A 81 7.76 3.39 14.20
C VAL A 81 9.28 3.59 14.17
N ALA A 82 10.03 2.61 13.67
CA ALA A 82 11.48 2.68 13.51
C ALA A 82 11.90 1.86 12.28
N GLY A 83 13.13 2.07 11.83
CA GLY A 83 13.68 1.28 10.76
C GLY A 83 15.18 1.47 10.56
N HIS A 84 15.81 0.46 9.95
CA HIS A 84 17.25 0.37 9.75
C HIS A 84 17.58 -0.38 8.45
N ASP A 85 18.66 0.02 7.81
CA ASP A 85 19.22 -0.70 6.67
C ASP A 85 20.54 -1.39 7.05
N ALA A 86 20.46 -2.67 7.39
CA ALA A 86 21.63 -3.51 7.61
C ALA A 86 22.22 -4.05 6.28
N SER A 87 21.52 -3.89 5.16
CA SER A 87 21.99 -4.35 3.84
C SER A 87 23.10 -3.47 3.27
N GLY A 88 23.13 -2.19 3.64
CA GLY A 88 24.04 -1.17 3.11
C GLY A 88 23.70 -0.69 1.68
N VAL A 89 22.57 -1.13 1.12
CA VAL A 89 22.14 -0.75 -0.26
C VAL A 89 20.73 -0.19 -0.31
N GLY A 90 20.01 -0.18 0.81
CA GLY A 90 18.69 0.39 0.96
C GLY A 90 18.69 1.84 1.46
N SER A 91 17.55 2.30 1.91
CA SER A 91 17.43 3.58 2.62
C SER A 91 17.72 3.38 4.10
N ALA A 92 18.37 4.36 4.75
CA ALA A 92 18.79 4.27 6.15
C ALA A 92 17.65 3.91 7.13
N ASN A 93 16.42 4.20 6.78
CA ASN A 93 15.24 3.89 7.57
C ASN A 93 14.58 2.53 7.22
N GLY A 94 15.22 1.69 6.40
CA GLY A 94 14.71 0.40 5.98
C GLY A 94 13.40 0.44 5.16
N ARG A 95 13.01 1.63 4.65
CA ARG A 95 11.72 1.84 3.98
C ARG A 95 11.79 1.72 2.45
N THR A 96 12.96 1.38 1.92
CA THR A 96 13.13 1.04 0.51
C THR A 96 13.48 -0.43 0.41
N PRO A 97 12.56 -1.29 -0.07
CA PRO A 97 12.82 -2.72 -0.19
C PRO A 97 14.05 -3.01 -1.03
N VAL A 98 14.90 -3.90 -0.55
CA VAL A 98 16.16 -4.28 -1.19
C VAL A 98 16.08 -5.69 -1.76
N GLY A 99 16.85 -5.96 -2.82
CA GLY A 99 17.00 -7.29 -3.40
C GLY A 99 16.51 -7.45 -4.83
N GLY A 100 17.43 -7.93 -5.70
CA GLY A 100 17.14 -8.28 -7.08
C GLY A 100 17.16 -7.11 -8.07
N ALA A 101 16.78 -7.38 -9.33
CA ALA A 101 16.73 -6.42 -10.43
C ALA A 101 15.43 -5.56 -10.38
N GLY A 102 14.97 -5.24 -9.21
CA GLY A 102 13.78 -4.45 -8.92
C GLY A 102 13.51 -4.47 -7.43
N GLU A 103 12.59 -3.65 -7.00
CA GLU A 103 12.14 -3.66 -5.61
C GLU A 103 11.55 -5.03 -5.27
N ASN A 104 12.10 -5.69 -4.26
CA ASN A 104 11.52 -6.91 -3.74
C ASN A 104 10.61 -6.59 -2.56
N PRO A 105 9.29 -6.60 -2.73
CA PRO A 105 8.34 -6.22 -1.69
C PRO A 105 8.09 -7.32 -0.65
N HIS A 106 8.94 -8.36 -0.56
CA HIS A 106 8.72 -9.50 0.33
C HIS A 106 8.53 -9.06 1.79
N GLY A 107 9.41 -8.20 2.30
CA GLY A 107 9.26 -7.66 3.66
C GLY A 107 7.94 -6.91 3.88
N SER A 108 7.43 -6.21 2.86
CA SER A 108 6.11 -5.58 2.92
C SER A 108 4.98 -6.62 2.98
N TRP A 109 5.08 -7.71 2.22
CA TRP A 109 4.07 -8.79 2.28
C TRP A 109 4.06 -9.46 3.66
N VAL A 110 5.25 -9.77 4.20
CA VAL A 110 5.38 -10.32 5.56
C VAL A 110 4.78 -9.36 6.59
N ALA A 111 5.12 -8.08 6.50
CA ALA A 111 4.59 -7.04 7.39
C ALA A 111 3.06 -6.93 7.30
N SER A 112 2.48 -7.03 6.10
CA SER A 112 1.02 -7.00 5.89
C SER A 112 0.32 -8.15 6.60
N LEU A 113 0.88 -9.35 6.54
CA LEU A 113 0.33 -10.51 7.23
C LEU A 113 0.52 -10.45 8.75
N ALA A 114 1.61 -9.82 9.21
CA ALA A 114 1.88 -9.65 10.64
C ALA A 114 1.00 -8.58 11.28
N ALA A 115 0.99 -7.36 10.72
CA ALA A 115 0.39 -6.20 11.36
C ALA A 115 -0.23 -5.17 10.38
N GLY A 116 -0.62 -5.59 9.18
CA GLY A 116 -1.36 -4.72 8.26
C GLY A 116 -2.65 -4.21 8.89
N ARG A 117 -2.97 -2.93 8.68
CA ARG A 117 -4.13 -2.25 9.26
C ARG A 117 -5.31 -2.10 8.31
N GLY A 118 -5.19 -2.66 7.10
CA GLY A 118 -6.16 -2.44 6.03
C GLY A 118 -6.09 -1.03 5.45
N ASN A 119 -7.04 -0.72 4.54
CA ASN A 119 -7.12 0.56 3.81
C ASN A 119 -8.30 1.42 4.28
N GLY A 120 -8.82 1.20 5.47
CA GLY A 120 -10.08 1.80 5.94
C GLY A 120 -11.32 1.04 5.47
N ASP A 121 -12.47 1.38 6.04
CA ASP A 121 -13.79 0.81 5.71
C ASP A 121 -13.86 -0.73 5.59
N GLY A 122 -12.99 -1.44 6.31
CA GLY A 122 -12.91 -2.90 6.28
C GLY A 122 -12.14 -3.46 5.08
N ASN A 123 -11.55 -2.63 4.23
CA ASN A 123 -10.86 -3.02 3.00
C ASN A 123 -9.36 -3.31 3.21
N GLY A 124 -8.74 -3.95 2.20
CA GLY A 124 -7.31 -4.24 2.17
C GLY A 124 -6.88 -5.37 3.14
N VAL A 125 -5.59 -5.64 3.17
CA VAL A 125 -5.02 -6.71 4.01
C VAL A 125 -5.01 -6.29 5.47
N ILE A 126 -5.53 -7.15 6.36
CA ILE A 126 -5.36 -7.02 7.81
C ILE A 126 -4.42 -8.13 8.31
N GLY A 127 -3.47 -7.76 9.14
CA GLY A 127 -2.53 -8.70 9.74
C GLY A 127 -3.07 -9.39 10.98
N ALA A 128 -2.32 -10.38 11.47
CA ALA A 128 -2.67 -11.10 12.69
C ALA A 128 -2.70 -10.20 13.94
N ALA A 129 -1.84 -9.18 13.99
CA ALA A 129 -1.72 -8.22 15.08
C ALA A 129 -1.84 -6.77 14.59
N PRO A 130 -3.03 -6.31 14.11
CA PRO A 130 -3.16 -5.02 13.43
C PRO A 130 -2.97 -3.81 14.36
N GLY A 131 -2.97 -4.02 15.67
CA GLY A 131 -2.67 -3.00 16.68
C GLY A 131 -1.18 -2.88 17.02
N ALA A 132 -0.34 -3.80 16.57
CA ALA A 132 1.09 -3.75 16.85
C ALA A 132 1.79 -2.63 16.07
N SER A 133 2.94 -2.18 16.61
CA SER A 133 3.91 -1.36 15.90
C SER A 133 4.88 -2.23 15.12
N LEU A 134 5.48 -1.69 14.06
CA LEU A 134 6.44 -2.37 13.22
C LEU A 134 7.80 -1.66 13.27
N ILE A 135 8.87 -2.43 13.26
CA ILE A 135 10.22 -1.97 12.92
C ILE A 135 10.60 -2.59 11.58
N SER A 136 10.99 -1.74 10.63
CA SER A 136 11.41 -2.16 9.29
C SER A 136 12.91 -2.31 9.22
N ILE A 137 13.43 -3.52 9.00
CA ILE A 137 14.88 -3.73 8.89
C ILE A 137 15.19 -4.43 7.58
N SER A 138 15.92 -3.75 6.70
CA SER A 138 16.35 -4.33 5.44
C SER A 138 17.69 -5.06 5.60
N VAL A 139 17.72 -6.31 5.13
CA VAL A 139 18.91 -7.14 5.02
C VAL A 139 19.13 -7.53 3.56
N GLY A 140 20.38 -7.51 3.11
CA GLY A 140 20.72 -7.87 1.74
C GLY A 140 20.74 -9.40 1.54
N PHE A 141 20.41 -9.81 0.32
CA PHE A 141 20.62 -11.16 -0.14
C PHE A 141 21.90 -11.19 -0.99
N GLY A 142 22.74 -12.21 -0.83
CA GLY A 142 24.02 -12.30 -1.52
C GLY A 142 23.89 -12.16 -3.04
N SER A 143 24.88 -11.53 -3.67
CA SER A 143 24.91 -11.15 -5.09
C SER A 143 24.86 -12.30 -6.09
N SER A 144 24.85 -13.54 -5.63
CA SER A 144 24.90 -14.77 -6.45
C SER A 144 23.62 -15.60 -6.40
N GLY A 145 22.47 -14.95 -6.18
CA GLY A 145 21.20 -15.66 -6.06
C GLY A 145 21.03 -16.38 -4.73
N SER A 146 21.87 -16.10 -3.73
CA SER A 146 21.66 -16.56 -2.37
C SER A 146 20.44 -15.86 -1.78
N THR A 147 19.54 -16.64 -1.22
CA THR A 147 18.39 -16.13 -0.44
C THR A 147 18.73 -16.01 1.05
N ILE A 148 19.99 -16.18 1.42
CA ILE A 148 20.47 -16.14 2.81
C ILE A 148 21.22 -14.82 3.02
N PRO A 149 20.75 -13.95 3.92
CA PRO A 149 21.49 -12.74 4.33
C PRO A 149 22.83 -13.09 4.96
N PHE A 150 23.77 -12.15 4.93
CA PHE A 150 25.02 -12.32 5.64
C PHE A 150 24.79 -12.32 7.15
N ALA A 151 25.54 -13.16 7.89
CA ALA A 151 25.33 -13.34 9.33
C ALA A 151 25.55 -12.06 10.15
N ASP A 152 26.47 -11.21 9.72
CA ASP A 152 26.73 -9.91 10.33
C ASP A 152 25.54 -8.92 10.15
N GLN A 153 24.89 -8.92 8.98
CA GLN A 153 23.69 -8.13 8.75
C GLN A 153 22.52 -8.58 9.63
N ILE A 154 22.36 -9.89 9.83
CA ILE A 154 21.33 -10.43 10.73
C ILE A 154 21.65 -10.05 12.18
N ALA A 155 22.91 -10.11 12.60
CA ALA A 155 23.31 -9.71 13.94
C ALA A 155 23.04 -8.22 14.19
N ASP A 156 23.40 -7.35 13.24
CA ASP A 156 23.13 -5.91 13.29
C ASP A 156 21.62 -5.63 13.35
N ALA A 157 20.83 -6.30 12.51
CA ALA A 157 19.38 -6.19 12.50
C ALA A 157 18.74 -6.58 13.84
N ILE A 158 19.21 -7.66 14.47
CA ILE A 158 18.71 -8.11 15.78
C ILE A 158 19.09 -7.09 16.86
N HIS A 159 20.31 -6.58 16.86
CA HIS A 159 20.73 -5.55 17.81
C HIS A 159 19.86 -4.31 17.69
N PHE A 160 19.67 -3.82 16.46
CA PHE A 160 18.79 -2.65 16.24
C PHE A 160 17.36 -2.91 16.75
N ALA A 161 16.80 -4.10 16.46
CA ALA A 161 15.45 -4.44 16.90
C ALA A 161 15.27 -4.49 18.42
N VAL A 162 16.31 -4.94 19.14
CA VAL A 162 16.28 -5.04 20.62
C VAL A 162 16.41 -3.67 21.27
N ASP A 163 17.14 -2.75 20.65
CA ASP A 163 17.45 -1.43 21.20
C ASP A 163 16.32 -0.39 20.92
N ASN A 164 15.33 -0.71 20.08
CA ASN A 164 14.26 0.19 19.65
C ASN A 164 12.86 -0.41 19.82
#